data_90ef25a148310461e3520d21d2026c70
#
_entry.id   90ef25a148310461e3520d21d2026c70
#
_cell.length_a   1.000
_cell.length_b   1.000
_cell.length_c   1.000
_cell.angle_alpha   90.00
_cell.angle_beta   90.00
_cell.angle_gamma   90.00
#
_symmetry.space_group_name_H-M   'P 1'
#
loop_
_entity.id
_entity.type
_entity.pdbx_description
1 polymer ?
#
loop_
_entity_poly.entity_id
_entity_poly.type
_entity_poly.pdbx_seq_one_letter_code
_entity_poly.pdbx_strand_id
1 'polypeptide(L)'
;MNKNRYVERKVLCDYDLCEGLFDKLNLNVQDMIPLRKVFLLVTDKGKKILKRCDMKFEDVQFIDEALNYIYLLDKDVIRYCRNKDNEVITTWNEKNYILLDMIEGREAAFANPVEISWCTKAIEKLHISSKGMEKYLKELNIKCKYGSNIINDYIDDLKNIE
;
A
#
# COMPACT_ATOMS: atom_id res chain seq x y z
N MET A 1 -6.01 -11.89 27.20
CA MET A 1 -5.62 -10.52 26.75
C MET A 1 -4.83 -10.66 25.46
N ASN A 2 -5.26 -10.03 24.36
CA ASN A 2 -4.74 -10.33 23.02
C ASN A 2 -3.39 -9.63 22.82
N LYS A 3 -2.28 -10.39 22.78
CA LYS A 3 -0.90 -9.87 22.60
C LYS A 3 -0.76 -8.96 21.37
N ASN A 4 -1.55 -9.16 20.32
CA ASN A 4 -1.51 -8.36 19.09
C ASN A 4 -1.88 -6.89 19.31
N ARG A 5 -2.81 -6.56 20.21
CA ARG A 5 -3.21 -5.17 20.48
C ARG A 5 -2.09 -4.32 21.09
N TYR A 6 -1.18 -4.91 21.86
CA TYR A 6 -0.05 -4.17 22.43
C TYR A 6 1.00 -3.84 21.37
N VAL A 7 1.27 -4.76 20.45
CA VAL A 7 2.20 -4.54 19.33
C VAL A 7 1.65 -3.46 18.40
N GLU A 8 0.36 -3.49 18.10
CA GLU A 8 -0.32 -2.49 17.26
C GLU A 8 -0.25 -1.08 17.89
N ARG A 9 -0.50 -0.96 19.19
CA ARG A 9 -0.39 0.32 19.90
C ARG A 9 1.03 0.86 19.89
N LYS A 10 2.04 0.01 20.08
CA LYS A 10 3.44 0.42 20.05
C LYS A 10 3.82 1.00 18.69
N VAL A 11 3.34 0.40 17.59
CA VAL A 11 3.58 0.92 16.23
C VAL A 11 2.94 2.30 16.05
N LEU A 12 1.74 2.51 16.58
CA LEU A 12 1.07 3.82 16.48
C LEU A 12 1.78 4.92 17.30
N CYS A 13 2.37 4.59 18.44
CA CYS A 13 3.16 5.54 19.23
C CYS A 13 4.44 6.01 18.52
N ASP A 14 4.90 5.27 17.51
CA ASP A 14 6.07 5.63 16.72
C ASP A 14 5.77 6.69 15.63
N TYR A 15 4.50 7.03 15.41
CA TYR A 15 4.15 8.10 14.47
C TYR A 15 4.40 9.47 15.11
N ASP A 16 5.01 10.34 14.35
CA ASP A 16 5.24 11.73 14.74
C ASP A 16 4.21 12.62 14.03
N LEU A 17 2.97 12.59 14.56
CA LEU A 17 1.84 13.29 13.98
C LEU A 17 1.83 14.75 14.47
N CYS A 18 2.13 15.67 13.57
CA CYS A 18 2.14 17.10 13.86
C CYS A 18 1.75 17.92 12.62
N GLU A 19 1.45 19.18 12.82
CA GLU A 19 1.08 20.10 11.73
C GLU A 19 2.16 20.15 10.63
N GLY A 20 3.44 20.16 11.01
CA GLY A 20 4.55 20.20 10.04
C GLY A 20 4.58 18.98 9.11
N LEU A 21 4.26 17.78 9.62
CA LEU A 21 4.10 16.59 8.77
C LEU A 21 2.91 16.75 7.82
N PHE A 22 1.76 17.22 8.32
CA PHE A 22 0.55 17.38 7.51
C PHE A 22 0.72 18.47 6.45
N ASP A 23 1.42 19.54 6.79
CA ASP A 23 1.82 20.57 5.84
C ASP A 23 2.69 20.00 4.72
N LYS A 24 3.66 19.16 5.04
CA LYS A 24 4.51 18.51 4.04
C LYS A 24 3.74 17.54 3.18
N LEU A 25 2.75 16.85 3.74
CA LEU A 25 1.80 16.00 3.02
C LEU A 25 0.78 16.81 2.18
N ASN A 26 0.75 18.13 2.31
CA ASN A 26 -0.21 19.01 1.66
C ASN A 26 -1.67 18.68 2.04
N LEU A 27 -1.92 18.46 3.32
CA LEU A 27 -3.21 18.08 3.87
C LEU A 27 -3.63 19.03 5.00
N ASN A 28 -4.91 19.40 4.99
CA ASN A 28 -5.58 19.98 6.14
C ASN A 28 -6.33 18.86 6.87
N VAL A 29 -5.77 18.39 7.99
CA VAL A 29 -6.30 17.26 8.75
C VAL A 29 -7.31 17.78 9.76
N GLN A 30 -8.55 17.28 9.67
CA GLN A 30 -9.66 17.64 10.55
C GLN A 30 -9.82 16.64 11.71
N ASP A 31 -9.53 15.35 11.44
CA ASP A 31 -9.63 14.29 12.44
C ASP A 31 -8.65 13.15 12.11
N MET A 32 -8.26 12.40 13.16
CA MET A 32 -7.31 11.29 13.06
C MET A 32 -7.79 10.08 13.84
N ILE A 33 -8.00 8.97 13.15
CA ILE A 33 -8.52 7.74 13.76
C ILE A 33 -7.45 6.64 13.65
N PRO A 34 -6.96 6.10 14.77
CA PRO A 34 -6.01 5.01 14.75
C PRO A 34 -6.66 3.70 14.30
N LEU A 35 -6.09 3.05 13.29
CA LEU A 35 -6.54 1.78 12.74
C LEU A 35 -5.40 0.77 12.74
N ARG A 36 -5.42 -0.22 13.63
CA ARG A 36 -4.35 -1.23 13.72
C ARG A 36 -2.93 -0.61 13.71
N LYS A 37 -2.29 -0.56 12.55
CA LYS A 37 -0.91 -0.06 12.36
C LYS A 37 -0.81 1.21 11.50
N VAL A 38 -1.94 1.83 11.20
CA VAL A 38 -2.03 3.01 10.33
C VAL A 38 -2.96 4.05 10.95
N PHE A 39 -2.93 5.27 10.43
CA PHE A 39 -3.92 6.28 10.77
C PHE A 39 -4.86 6.56 9.59
N LEU A 40 -6.15 6.58 9.86
CA LEU A 40 -7.12 7.20 8.99
C LEU A 40 -7.13 8.71 9.30
N LEU A 41 -6.86 9.50 8.28
CA LEU A 41 -6.95 10.95 8.32
C LEU A 41 -8.22 11.40 7.62
N VAL A 42 -9.02 12.21 8.28
CA VAL A 42 -10.13 12.94 7.67
C VAL A 42 -9.59 14.30 7.27
N THR A 43 -9.62 14.61 5.97
CA THR A 43 -8.98 15.81 5.43
C THR A 43 -9.91 16.57 4.50
N ASP A 44 -9.53 17.79 4.14
CA ASP A 44 -10.16 18.61 3.10
C ASP A 44 -10.17 17.94 1.71
N LYS A 45 -9.26 16.97 1.49
CA LYS A 45 -9.13 16.20 0.24
C LYS A 45 -9.70 14.78 0.36
N GLY A 46 -10.63 14.57 1.30
CA GLY A 46 -11.24 13.27 1.58
C GLY A 46 -10.47 12.44 2.61
N LYS A 47 -10.90 11.19 2.78
CA LYS A 47 -10.28 10.26 3.74
C LYS A 47 -8.99 9.67 3.17
N LYS A 48 -7.92 9.69 3.95
CA LYS A 48 -6.59 9.19 3.58
C LYS A 48 -6.09 8.18 4.61
N ILE A 49 -5.28 7.25 4.18
CA ILE A 49 -4.56 6.33 5.07
C ILE A 49 -3.09 6.76 5.12
N LEU A 50 -2.65 7.16 6.29
CA LEU A 50 -1.25 7.43 6.57
C LEU A 50 -0.58 6.18 7.14
N LYS A 51 0.46 5.72 6.48
CA LYS A 51 1.23 4.55 6.87
C LYS A 51 2.70 4.89 7.01
N ARG A 52 3.34 4.41 8.08
CA ARG A 52 4.78 4.44 8.20
C ARG A 52 5.41 3.48 7.18
N CYS A 53 6.47 3.93 6.52
CA CYS A 53 7.14 3.19 5.45
C CYS A 53 8.56 2.81 5.88
N ASP A 54 8.78 1.52 6.11
CA ASP A 54 10.09 0.96 6.42
C ASP A 54 10.72 0.26 5.18
N MET A 55 10.08 0.39 4.00
CA MET A 55 10.58 -0.16 2.73
C MET A 55 11.71 0.71 2.17
N LYS A 56 12.58 0.09 1.37
CA LYS A 56 13.60 0.81 0.60
C LYS A 56 12.93 1.69 -0.46
N PHE A 57 13.60 2.78 -0.81
CA PHE A 57 13.11 3.72 -1.82
C PHE A 57 12.79 3.03 -3.16
N GLU A 58 13.69 2.15 -3.61
CA GLU A 58 13.54 1.42 -4.87
C GLU A 58 12.30 0.50 -4.88
N ASP A 59 11.93 -0.04 -3.71
CA ASP A 59 10.76 -0.89 -3.56
C ASP A 59 9.47 -0.07 -3.68
N VAL A 60 9.45 1.10 -3.03
CA VAL A 60 8.32 2.02 -3.11
C VAL A 60 8.16 2.55 -4.53
N GLN A 61 9.27 2.91 -5.19
CA GLN A 61 9.25 3.37 -6.57
C GLN A 61 8.72 2.29 -7.52
N PHE A 62 9.18 1.04 -7.36
CA PHE A 62 8.65 -0.08 -8.14
C PHE A 62 7.15 -0.25 -7.96
N ILE A 63 6.66 -0.26 -6.71
CA ILE A 63 5.23 -0.42 -6.41
C ILE A 63 4.44 0.76 -6.99
N ASP A 64 4.92 1.98 -6.83
CA ASP A 64 4.25 3.18 -7.32
C ASP A 64 4.07 3.15 -8.83
N GLU A 65 5.13 2.86 -9.57
CA GLU A 65 5.07 2.79 -11.03
C GLU A 65 4.23 1.59 -11.53
N ALA A 66 4.30 0.45 -10.85
CA ALA A 66 3.44 -0.69 -11.15
C ALA A 66 1.95 -0.34 -10.95
N LEU A 67 1.60 0.33 -9.86
CA LEU A 67 0.23 0.77 -9.60
C LEU A 67 -0.23 1.85 -10.60
N ASN A 68 0.65 2.77 -10.98
CA ASN A 68 0.37 3.78 -12.00
C ASN A 68 0.10 3.12 -13.36
N TYR A 69 0.90 2.13 -13.75
CA TYR A 69 0.69 1.37 -14.98
C TYR A 69 -0.67 0.65 -14.99
N ILE A 70 -0.98 -0.07 -13.92
CA ILE A 70 -2.25 -0.79 -13.79
C ILE A 70 -3.43 0.20 -13.83
N TYR A 71 -3.31 1.35 -13.18
CA TYR A 71 -4.33 2.38 -13.13
C TYR A 71 -4.71 2.95 -14.53
N LEU A 72 -3.86 2.82 -15.52
CA LEU A 72 -4.22 3.22 -16.90
C LEU A 72 -5.39 2.40 -17.43
N LEU A 73 -5.45 1.12 -17.08
CA LEU A 73 -6.44 0.15 -17.54
C LEU A 73 -7.52 -0.15 -16.49
N ASP A 74 -7.16 -0.12 -15.22
CA ASP A 74 -8.03 -0.39 -14.09
C ASP A 74 -8.02 0.77 -13.09
N LYS A 75 -9.10 1.55 -13.06
CA LYS A 75 -9.24 2.72 -12.17
C LYS A 75 -9.57 2.35 -10.73
N ASP A 76 -9.87 1.09 -10.45
CA ASP A 76 -10.23 0.60 -9.11
C ASP A 76 -8.98 0.26 -8.27
N VAL A 77 -7.79 0.35 -8.85
CA VAL A 77 -6.54 0.11 -8.11
C VAL A 77 -6.18 1.33 -7.25
N ILE A 78 -5.74 1.07 -6.02
CA ILE A 78 -5.25 2.11 -5.11
C ILE A 78 -3.89 2.64 -5.61
N ARG A 79 -3.64 3.94 -5.37
CA ARG A 79 -2.33 4.57 -5.67
C ARG A 79 -1.83 5.35 -4.47
N TYR A 80 -0.53 5.59 -4.47
CA TYR A 80 0.07 6.52 -3.51
C TYR A 80 -0.32 7.97 -3.83
N CYS A 81 -0.63 8.74 -2.79
CA CYS A 81 -0.78 10.19 -2.90
C CYS A 81 0.60 10.85 -2.90
N ARG A 82 0.70 11.99 -3.57
CA ARG A 82 1.92 12.79 -3.63
C ARG A 82 1.94 13.85 -2.53
N ASN A 83 3.11 14.11 -1.97
CA ASN A 83 3.35 15.21 -1.04
C ASN A 83 3.51 16.56 -1.79
N LYS A 84 3.85 17.64 -1.08
CA LYS A 84 4.08 18.97 -1.68
C LYS A 84 5.18 18.98 -2.74
N ASP A 85 6.18 18.13 -2.57
CA ASP A 85 7.34 18.04 -3.46
C ASP A 85 7.10 17.06 -4.62
N ASN A 86 5.86 16.59 -4.80
CA ASN A 86 5.44 15.58 -5.77
C ASN A 86 6.10 14.20 -5.57
N GLU A 87 6.52 13.89 -4.36
CA GLU A 87 7.13 12.62 -3.97
C GLU A 87 6.10 11.69 -3.31
N VAL A 88 6.33 10.38 -3.41
CA VAL A 88 5.51 9.33 -2.77
C VAL A 88 5.87 9.18 -1.29
N ILE A 89 7.17 9.23 -1.00
CA ILE A 89 7.67 9.11 0.36
C ILE A 89 7.80 10.50 0.98
N THR A 90 7.23 10.66 2.14
CA THR A 90 7.42 11.88 2.95
C THR A 90 8.29 11.56 4.15
N THR A 91 9.50 12.11 4.17
CA THR A 91 10.40 11.97 5.32
C THR A 91 10.14 13.10 6.30
N TRP A 92 9.90 12.74 7.58
CA TRP A 92 9.70 13.66 8.69
C TRP A 92 10.37 13.10 9.94
N ASN A 93 11.25 13.88 10.57
CA ASN A 93 11.99 13.50 11.77
C ASN A 93 12.60 12.08 11.68
N GLU A 94 13.36 11.84 10.61
CA GLU A 94 14.02 10.55 10.31
C GLU A 94 13.06 9.36 10.07
N LYS A 95 11.77 9.63 9.95
CA LYS A 95 10.74 8.62 9.66
C LYS A 95 10.12 8.84 8.29
N ASN A 96 9.91 7.76 7.58
CA ASN A 96 9.28 7.79 6.27
C ASN A 96 7.80 7.45 6.38
N TYR A 97 7.00 8.18 5.63
CA TYR A 97 5.55 8.00 5.55
C TYR A 97 5.11 7.89 4.10
N ILE A 98 4.09 7.09 3.88
CA ILE A 98 3.34 7.02 2.61
C ILE A 98 1.88 7.32 2.88
N LEU A 99 1.24 7.94 1.91
CA LEU A 99 -0.15 8.33 1.97
C LEU A 99 -0.92 7.64 0.84
N LEU A 100 -2.10 7.10 1.18
CA LEU A 100 -2.98 6.42 0.23
C LEU A 100 -4.40 6.98 0.37
N ASP A 101 -5.17 6.92 -0.71
CA ASP A 101 -6.60 7.13 -0.62
C ASP A 101 -7.27 6.01 0.19
N MET A 102 -8.26 6.35 1.01
CA MET A 102 -9.05 5.33 1.67
C MET A 102 -10.06 4.74 0.69
N ILE A 103 -10.04 3.43 0.52
CA ILE A 103 -11.10 2.71 -0.17
C ILE A 103 -12.21 2.44 0.83
N GLU A 104 -13.42 2.92 0.54
CA GLU A 104 -14.59 2.61 1.35
C GLU A 104 -15.09 1.19 1.03
N GLY A 105 -15.36 0.43 2.08
CA GLY A 105 -15.81 -0.95 1.92
C GLY A 105 -15.56 -1.79 3.16
N ARG A 106 -15.74 -3.07 3.02
CA ARG A 106 -15.42 -4.08 4.03
C ARG A 106 -14.61 -5.23 3.44
N GLU A 107 -13.92 -5.94 4.29
CA GLU A 107 -13.23 -7.17 3.89
C GLU A 107 -14.24 -8.21 3.39
N ALA A 108 -13.88 -8.94 2.34
CA ALA A 108 -14.69 -10.00 1.80
C ALA A 108 -14.78 -11.18 2.78
N ALA A 109 -15.96 -11.77 2.90
CA ALA A 109 -16.16 -12.98 3.70
C ALA A 109 -15.92 -14.22 2.82
N PHE A 110 -14.83 -14.95 3.06
CA PHE A 110 -14.50 -16.16 2.31
C PHE A 110 -15.52 -17.30 2.44
N ALA A 111 -16.43 -17.24 3.41
CA ALA A 111 -17.55 -18.17 3.51
C ALA A 111 -18.70 -17.85 2.53
N ASN A 112 -18.68 -16.69 1.86
CA ASN A 112 -19.71 -16.28 0.91
C ASN A 112 -19.24 -16.53 -0.54
N PRO A 113 -19.85 -17.49 -1.27
CA PRO A 113 -19.44 -17.83 -2.64
C PRO A 113 -19.53 -16.66 -3.63
N VAL A 114 -20.46 -15.73 -3.42
CA VAL A 114 -20.61 -14.53 -4.27
C VAL A 114 -19.41 -13.61 -4.08
N GLU A 115 -18.98 -13.38 -2.84
CA GLU A 115 -17.83 -12.54 -2.55
C GLU A 115 -16.52 -13.17 -3.04
N ILE A 116 -16.37 -14.49 -2.94
CA ILE A 116 -15.25 -15.22 -3.55
C ILE A 116 -15.22 -14.98 -5.07
N SER A 117 -16.37 -15.07 -5.74
CA SER A 117 -16.45 -14.80 -7.18
C SER A 117 -16.02 -13.37 -7.52
N TRP A 118 -16.39 -12.37 -6.72
CA TRP A 118 -15.93 -10.99 -6.90
C TRP A 118 -14.42 -10.84 -6.70
N CYS A 119 -13.87 -11.47 -5.67
CA CYS A 119 -12.42 -11.47 -5.43
C CYS A 119 -11.67 -12.11 -6.62
N THR A 120 -12.17 -13.23 -7.14
CA THR A 120 -11.56 -13.91 -8.30
C THR A 120 -11.55 -13.01 -9.53
N LYS A 121 -12.66 -12.33 -9.82
CA LYS A 121 -12.76 -11.37 -10.93
C LYS A 121 -11.82 -10.18 -10.74
N ALA A 122 -11.66 -9.68 -9.50
CA ALA A 122 -10.71 -8.60 -9.22
C ALA A 122 -9.26 -9.03 -9.47
N ILE A 123 -8.89 -10.25 -9.08
CA ILE A 123 -7.57 -10.84 -9.36
C ILE A 123 -7.35 -11.02 -10.86
N GLU A 124 -8.35 -11.54 -11.58
CA GLU A 124 -8.30 -11.68 -13.05
C GLU A 124 -8.07 -10.33 -13.72
N LYS A 125 -8.84 -9.31 -13.33
CA LYS A 125 -8.70 -7.94 -13.84
C LYS A 125 -7.31 -7.38 -13.57
N LEU A 126 -6.76 -7.60 -12.37
CA LEU A 126 -5.40 -7.20 -12.00
C LEU A 126 -4.35 -7.89 -12.91
N HIS A 127 -4.47 -9.19 -13.14
CA HIS A 127 -3.57 -9.93 -14.03
C HIS A 127 -3.65 -9.43 -15.48
N ILE A 128 -4.83 -9.12 -15.97
CA ILE A 128 -5.02 -8.59 -17.33
C ILE A 128 -4.37 -7.19 -17.42
N SER A 129 -4.61 -6.32 -16.44
CA SER A 129 -4.11 -4.95 -16.41
C SER A 129 -2.59 -4.85 -16.20
N SER A 130 -1.97 -5.89 -15.64
CA SER A 130 -0.51 -5.95 -15.45
C SER A 130 0.26 -6.48 -16.68
N LYS A 131 -0.42 -6.93 -17.74
CA LYS A 131 0.25 -7.42 -18.96
C LYS A 131 1.06 -6.30 -19.62
N GLY A 132 2.33 -6.58 -19.91
CA GLY A 132 3.24 -5.61 -20.52
C GLY A 132 3.93 -4.66 -19.54
N MET A 133 3.59 -4.68 -18.25
CA MET A 133 4.19 -3.84 -17.20
C MET A 133 5.71 -3.99 -17.13
N GLU A 134 6.24 -5.19 -17.38
CA GLU A 134 7.68 -5.43 -17.39
C GLU A 134 8.42 -4.54 -18.41
N LYS A 135 7.87 -4.41 -19.61
CA LYS A 135 8.44 -3.56 -20.67
C LYS A 135 8.40 -2.10 -20.22
N TYR A 136 7.27 -1.64 -19.70
CA TYR A 136 7.11 -0.28 -19.18
C TYR A 136 8.12 0.05 -18.08
N LEU A 137 8.30 -0.84 -17.09
CA LEU A 137 9.25 -0.63 -16.00
C LEU A 137 10.70 -0.63 -16.47
N LYS A 138 11.04 -1.46 -17.47
CA LYS A 138 12.36 -1.45 -18.09
C LYS A 138 12.65 -0.13 -18.82
N GLU A 139 11.68 0.45 -19.52
CA GLU A 139 11.81 1.75 -20.18
C GLU A 139 12.09 2.88 -19.17
N LEU A 140 11.57 2.75 -17.94
CA LEU A 140 11.84 3.67 -16.82
C LEU A 140 13.14 3.35 -16.06
N ASN A 141 13.92 2.34 -16.48
CA ASN A 141 15.09 1.82 -15.76
C ASN A 141 14.76 1.34 -14.32
N ILE A 142 13.54 0.92 -14.07
CA ILE A 142 13.13 0.35 -12.80
C ILE A 142 13.35 -1.15 -12.82
N LYS A 143 14.11 -1.65 -11.85
CA LYS A 143 14.39 -3.08 -11.72
C LYS A 143 13.13 -3.84 -11.35
N CYS A 144 12.66 -4.70 -12.25
CA CYS A 144 11.56 -5.59 -11.96
C CYS A 144 11.95 -6.61 -10.88
N LYS A 145 11.10 -6.77 -9.87
CA LYS A 145 11.24 -7.83 -8.89
C LYS A 145 10.46 -9.04 -9.40
N TYR A 146 11.16 -10.02 -9.91
CA TYR A 146 10.54 -11.26 -10.36
C TYR A 146 10.31 -12.19 -9.19
N GLY A 147 9.12 -12.79 -9.16
CA GLY A 147 8.79 -13.87 -8.24
C GLY A 147 9.37 -15.22 -8.63
N SER A 148 10.42 -15.29 -9.49
CA SER A 148 11.06 -16.55 -9.87
C SER A 148 11.59 -17.31 -8.66
N ASN A 149 12.05 -16.61 -7.62
CA ASN A 149 12.47 -17.24 -6.38
C ASN A 149 11.28 -17.62 -5.50
N ILE A 150 10.17 -16.87 -5.54
CA ILE A 150 8.98 -17.16 -4.73
C ILE A 150 8.42 -18.55 -5.04
N ILE A 151 8.39 -18.95 -6.30
CA ILE A 151 7.92 -20.29 -6.71
C ILE A 151 8.88 -21.37 -6.20
N ASN A 152 10.18 -21.15 -6.31
CA ASN A 152 11.18 -22.08 -5.80
C ASN A 152 11.16 -22.16 -4.27
N ASP A 153 11.04 -21.02 -3.58
CA ASP A 153 10.90 -20.95 -2.13
C ASP A 153 9.63 -21.69 -1.67
N TYR A 154 8.50 -21.54 -2.37
CA TYR A 154 7.27 -22.28 -2.10
C TYR A 154 7.42 -23.80 -2.34
N ILE A 155 8.13 -24.20 -3.40
CA ILE A 155 8.40 -25.62 -3.68
C ILE A 155 9.28 -26.22 -2.59
N ASP A 156 10.27 -25.47 -2.13
CA ASP A 156 11.18 -25.92 -1.07
C ASP A 156 10.49 -25.94 0.29
N ASP A 157 9.60 -25.00 0.60
CA ASP A 157 8.74 -25.04 1.78
C ASP A 157 7.80 -26.26 1.78
N LEU A 158 7.21 -26.60 0.63
CA LEU A 158 6.36 -27.79 0.50
C LEU A 158 7.12 -29.09 0.69
N LYS A 159 8.39 -29.19 0.28
CA LYS A 159 9.23 -30.37 0.50
C LYS A 159 9.63 -30.56 1.97
N ASN A 160 9.61 -29.47 2.76
CA ASN A 160 9.96 -29.50 4.19
C ASN A 160 8.76 -29.79 5.11
N ILE A 161 7.56 -30.06 4.56
CA ILE A 161 6.34 -30.38 5.31
C ILE A 161 6.17 -31.92 5.50
N GLU A 162 7.05 -32.75 4.95
CA GLU A 162 7.15 -34.19 5.28
C GLU A 162 8.04 -34.37 6.51
#